data_13daa3c03d25f686e972e374769e2cff
#
_entry.id   13daa3c03d25f686e972e374769e2cff
#
_cell.length_a   1.000
_cell.length_b   1.000
_cell.length_c   1.000
_cell.angle_alpha   90.00
_cell.angle_beta   90.00
_cell.angle_gamma   90.00
#
_symmetry.space_group_name_H-M   'P 1'
#
loop_
_entity.id
_entity.type
_entity.pdbx_description
1 polymer ?
#
loop_
_entity_poly.entity_id
_entity_poly.type
_entity_poly.pdbx_seq_one_letter_code
_entity_poly.pdbx_strand_id
1 'polypeptide(L)'
;ILIGLVGSEMCIRDRIRWFEDPEVGAVGGPNFAPDDDSFGAKCADVAFCTKFMTAGTRYGAQPKGELVPISHNPGVNCAHRMANLREVDFFEEGCIGAEDVVLDAKIQRKGHKLFIDPSNVMPHRRRVPFKPYMKQMRNYGYTRMVANKRWPEISRWSHTAIGFFPPLAVLSMIGVIYGMLSGGAADDYWLTIEGEWTLPRLAFHGLGGGMLAYIGICWLGAAIGTSPHRSFGTVFLAPLFVFLAHWAYGQGVIKAWREISKTGGKAGVGHQIDDRTRTV
;
A
#
# COMPACT_ATOMS: atom_id res chain seq x y z
N ILE A 1 8.90 9.18 -26.17
CA ILE A 1 7.83 8.69 -25.29
C ILE A 1 8.08 7.20 -25.13
N LEU A 2 8.82 6.82 -24.08
CA LEU A 2 8.89 5.43 -23.66
C LEU A 2 7.61 5.17 -22.85
N ILE A 3 6.60 4.73 -23.55
CA ILE A 3 5.37 4.29 -22.96
C ILE A 3 5.47 2.79 -22.89
N GLY A 4 5.72 2.25 -21.70
CA GLY A 4 5.35 0.88 -21.37
C GLY A 4 3.83 0.82 -21.36
N LEU A 5 3.21 1.08 -22.50
CA LEU A 5 1.78 1.21 -22.64
C LEU A 5 1.19 -0.10 -23.15
N VAL A 6 0.55 -0.75 -22.24
CA VAL A 6 -0.64 -1.51 -22.57
C VAL A 6 -1.84 -0.58 -22.28
N GLY A 7 -2.02 0.43 -23.12
CA GLY A 7 -3.12 1.36 -23.08
C GLY A 7 -3.49 1.73 -24.50
N SER A 8 -4.79 1.83 -24.79
CA SER A 8 -5.28 2.26 -26.08
C SER A 8 -4.70 3.65 -26.45
N GLU A 9 -4.52 3.95 -27.74
CA GLU A 9 -4.09 5.27 -28.24
C GLU A 9 -4.90 6.43 -27.65
N MET A 10 -6.16 6.18 -27.28
CA MET A 10 -7.02 7.14 -26.58
C MET A 10 -6.44 7.56 -25.24
N CYS A 11 -5.96 6.61 -24.43
CA CYS A 11 -5.38 6.93 -23.12
C CYS A 11 -4.11 7.80 -23.23
N ILE A 12 -3.35 7.67 -24.30
CA ILE A 12 -2.19 8.51 -24.57
C ILE A 12 -2.65 9.91 -24.95
N ARG A 13 -3.58 10.02 -25.91
CA ARG A 13 -4.11 11.30 -26.39
C ARG A 13 -4.75 12.10 -25.26
N ASP A 14 -5.52 11.44 -24.39
CA ASP A 14 -6.20 12.10 -23.29
C ASP A 14 -5.22 12.68 -22.25
N ARG A 15 -4.01 12.13 -22.14
CA ARG A 15 -2.97 12.65 -21.23
C ARG A 15 -2.13 13.74 -21.85
N ILE A 16 -1.87 13.68 -23.15
CA ILE A 16 -0.99 14.65 -23.85
C ILE A 16 -1.51 16.07 -23.67
N ARG A 17 -2.82 16.30 -23.69
CA ARG A 17 -3.44 17.62 -23.48
C ARG A 17 -3.01 18.28 -22.16
N TRP A 18 -2.80 17.49 -21.12
CA TRP A 18 -2.40 18.03 -19.81
C TRP A 18 -0.95 18.53 -19.79
N PHE A 19 -0.13 18.06 -20.71
CA PHE A 19 1.25 18.54 -20.87
C PHE A 19 1.38 19.81 -21.70
N GLU A 20 0.28 20.45 -22.08
CA GLU A 20 0.28 21.83 -22.61
C GLU A 20 0.71 22.81 -21.49
N ASP A 21 0.35 22.53 -20.25
CA ASP A 21 0.85 23.25 -19.07
C ASP A 21 2.31 22.81 -18.76
N PRO A 22 3.29 23.76 -18.82
CA PRO A 22 4.70 23.44 -18.55
C PRO A 22 4.98 23.02 -17.12
N GLU A 23 4.13 23.35 -16.13
CA GLU A 23 4.28 22.93 -14.74
C GLU A 23 3.95 21.45 -14.54
N VAL A 24 3.22 20.83 -15.46
CA VAL A 24 2.83 19.42 -15.36
C VAL A 24 4.03 18.53 -15.69
N GLY A 25 4.57 17.89 -14.68
CA GLY A 25 5.68 16.94 -14.77
C GLY A 25 5.26 15.52 -15.10
N ALA A 26 4.18 15.05 -14.48
CA ALA A 26 3.62 13.74 -14.72
C ALA A 26 2.11 13.70 -14.50
N VAL A 27 1.41 12.84 -15.24
CA VAL A 27 -0.02 12.58 -15.11
C VAL A 27 -0.25 11.08 -15.04
N GLY A 28 -0.76 10.62 -13.90
CA GLY A 28 -1.20 9.24 -13.69
C GLY A 28 -2.70 9.06 -13.84
N GLY A 29 -3.16 7.85 -13.56
CA GLY A 29 -4.58 7.51 -13.49
C GLY A 29 -4.84 6.37 -12.51
N PRO A 30 -6.10 6.17 -12.07
CA PRO A 30 -6.47 5.05 -11.24
C PRO A 30 -6.22 3.71 -11.95
N ASN A 31 -5.99 2.67 -11.17
CA ASN A 31 -5.92 1.31 -11.69
C ASN A 31 -6.75 0.37 -10.82
N PHE A 32 -7.59 -0.43 -11.45
CA PHE A 32 -8.47 -1.40 -10.79
C PHE A 32 -8.29 -2.79 -11.39
N ALA A 33 -8.68 -3.82 -10.64
CA ALA A 33 -8.80 -5.14 -11.21
C ALA A 33 -9.78 -5.11 -12.39
N PRO A 34 -9.55 -5.84 -13.50
CA PRO A 34 -10.55 -5.98 -14.54
C PRO A 34 -11.78 -6.75 -14.06
N ASP A 35 -12.93 -6.57 -14.73
CA ASP A 35 -14.20 -7.18 -14.32
C ASP A 35 -14.18 -8.72 -14.40
N ASP A 36 -13.36 -9.28 -15.28
CA ASP A 36 -13.16 -10.72 -15.43
C ASP A 36 -12.13 -11.32 -14.45
N ASP A 37 -11.55 -10.51 -13.57
CA ASP A 37 -10.58 -11.00 -12.58
C ASP A 37 -11.28 -11.81 -11.46
N SER A 38 -10.50 -12.64 -10.78
CA SER A 38 -11.00 -13.53 -9.72
C SER A 38 -11.63 -12.75 -8.57
N PHE A 39 -12.53 -13.39 -7.82
CA PHE A 39 -13.15 -12.80 -6.64
C PHE A 39 -12.09 -12.34 -5.61
N GLY A 40 -11.02 -13.13 -5.40
CA GLY A 40 -9.92 -12.75 -4.53
C GLY A 40 -9.17 -11.49 -5.01
N ALA A 41 -9.02 -11.33 -6.33
CA ALA A 41 -8.43 -10.13 -6.90
C ALA A 41 -9.30 -8.88 -6.67
N LYS A 42 -10.62 -9.02 -6.77
CA LYS A 42 -11.58 -7.96 -6.45
C LYS A 42 -11.56 -7.59 -4.96
N CYS A 43 -11.42 -8.58 -4.06
CA CYS A 43 -11.22 -8.31 -2.63
C CYS A 43 -9.92 -7.55 -2.36
N ALA A 44 -8.82 -7.94 -3.00
CA ALA A 44 -7.55 -7.22 -2.91
C ALA A 44 -7.68 -5.79 -3.46
N ASP A 45 -8.43 -5.61 -4.54
CA ASP A 45 -8.69 -4.28 -5.12
C ASP A 45 -9.46 -3.38 -4.17
N VAL A 46 -10.53 -3.88 -3.54
CA VAL A 46 -11.28 -3.15 -2.51
C VAL A 46 -10.35 -2.77 -1.36
N ALA A 47 -9.50 -3.68 -0.88
CA ALA A 47 -8.52 -3.38 0.16
C ALA A 47 -7.54 -2.28 -0.29
N PHE A 48 -7.00 -2.33 -1.51
CA PHE A 48 -6.11 -1.32 -2.06
C PHE A 48 -6.76 0.07 -2.20
N CYS A 49 -8.08 0.14 -2.38
CA CYS A 49 -8.82 1.40 -2.48
C CYS A 49 -9.22 1.97 -1.12
N THR A 50 -8.83 1.34 0.00
CA THR A 50 -9.05 1.90 1.33
C THR A 50 -7.89 2.82 1.73
N LYS A 51 -8.20 4.02 2.21
CA LYS A 51 -7.18 4.95 2.72
C LYS A 51 -6.42 4.37 3.91
N PHE A 52 -7.07 3.55 4.71
CA PHE A 52 -6.46 2.92 5.89
C PHE A 52 -5.35 1.93 5.51
N MET A 53 -5.55 1.11 4.46
CA MET A 53 -4.52 0.19 4.01
C MET A 53 -3.31 0.91 3.40
N THR A 54 -3.55 1.95 2.62
CA THR A 54 -2.51 2.59 1.79
C THR A 54 -2.02 3.91 2.34
N ALA A 55 -2.52 4.34 3.53
CA ALA A 55 -2.27 5.65 4.13
C ALA A 55 -2.52 6.81 3.14
N GLY A 56 -3.51 6.66 2.27
CA GLY A 56 -3.87 7.63 1.25
C GLY A 56 -2.89 7.75 0.08
N THR A 57 -1.98 6.79 -0.08
CA THR A 57 -1.02 6.77 -1.21
C THR A 57 -1.59 6.14 -2.49
N ARG A 58 -2.73 5.48 -2.41
CA ARG A 58 -3.46 4.99 -3.56
C ARG A 58 -4.75 5.77 -3.77
N TYR A 59 -5.01 6.08 -5.01
CA TYR A 59 -6.16 6.87 -5.42
C TYR A 59 -7.14 5.95 -6.12
N GLY A 60 -8.30 5.77 -5.53
CA GLY A 60 -9.45 5.13 -6.17
C GLY A 60 -10.07 6.03 -7.23
N ALA A 61 -11.24 5.65 -7.73
CA ALA A 61 -12.01 6.49 -8.64
C ALA A 61 -12.37 7.83 -7.96
N GLN A 62 -11.99 8.91 -8.62
CA GLN A 62 -12.31 10.28 -8.22
C GLN A 62 -13.39 10.83 -9.17
N PRO A 63 -14.05 11.96 -8.86
CA PRO A 63 -14.96 12.61 -9.80
C PRO A 63 -14.26 12.88 -11.14
N LYS A 64 -14.96 12.62 -12.25
CA LYS A 64 -14.42 12.85 -13.59
C LYS A 64 -14.27 14.35 -13.86
N GLY A 65 -13.21 14.72 -14.59
CA GLY A 65 -13.11 16.02 -15.22
C GLY A 65 -12.00 16.94 -14.76
N GLU A 66 -11.43 16.74 -13.57
CA GLU A 66 -10.39 17.62 -13.04
C GLU A 66 -9.11 16.83 -12.70
N LEU A 67 -7.96 17.44 -12.98
CA LEU A 67 -6.68 16.94 -12.48
C LEU A 67 -6.60 17.11 -10.96
N VAL A 68 -6.22 16.05 -10.26
CA VAL A 68 -6.03 16.08 -8.82
C VAL A 68 -4.53 16.07 -8.51
N PRO A 69 -4.00 17.09 -7.80
CA PRO A 69 -2.60 17.11 -7.39
C PRO A 69 -2.29 15.94 -6.47
N ILE A 70 -1.14 15.31 -6.67
CA ILE A 70 -0.68 14.18 -5.87
C ILE A 70 0.81 14.24 -5.60
N SER A 71 1.27 13.46 -4.62
CA SER A 71 2.69 13.35 -4.30
C SER A 71 3.39 12.20 -5.02
N HIS A 72 2.64 11.26 -5.59
CA HIS A 72 3.20 10.09 -6.25
C HIS A 72 2.15 9.38 -7.11
N ASN A 73 2.52 9.02 -8.33
CA ASN A 73 1.75 8.21 -9.26
C ASN A 73 2.17 6.74 -9.20
N PRO A 74 1.21 5.80 -9.22
CA PRO A 74 1.56 4.39 -9.46
C PRO A 74 2.19 4.22 -10.84
N GLY A 75 3.38 3.64 -10.92
CA GLY A 75 4.13 3.47 -12.17
C GLY A 75 3.41 2.68 -13.26
N VAL A 76 2.40 1.87 -12.87
CA VAL A 76 1.59 1.07 -13.82
C VAL A 76 0.71 1.93 -14.74
N ASN A 77 0.34 3.13 -14.31
CA ASN A 77 -0.55 4.02 -15.07
C ASN A 77 -0.10 5.47 -14.93
N CYS A 78 1.05 5.81 -15.53
CA CYS A 78 1.62 7.14 -15.45
C CYS A 78 2.31 7.53 -16.77
N ALA A 79 2.17 8.79 -17.15
CA ALA A 79 2.90 9.41 -18.24
C ALA A 79 3.77 10.55 -17.69
N HIS A 80 4.98 10.69 -18.19
CA HIS A 80 5.92 11.73 -17.79
C HIS A 80 6.34 12.57 -19.00
N ARG A 81 6.62 13.86 -18.77
CA ARG A 81 7.23 14.72 -19.78
C ARG A 81 8.68 14.26 -20.01
N MET A 82 9.03 13.95 -21.26
CA MET A 82 10.37 13.45 -21.60
C MET A 82 11.48 14.44 -21.22
N ALA A 83 11.24 15.75 -21.35
CA ALA A 83 12.20 16.76 -20.92
C ALA A 83 12.53 16.65 -19.43
N ASN A 84 11.51 16.42 -18.58
CA ASN A 84 11.68 16.26 -17.14
C ASN A 84 12.40 14.96 -16.80
N LEU A 85 12.13 13.87 -17.54
CA LEU A 85 12.88 12.61 -17.36
C LEU A 85 14.38 12.80 -17.64
N ARG A 86 14.73 13.52 -18.71
CA ARG A 86 16.12 13.85 -19.03
C ARG A 86 16.76 14.77 -17.99
N GLU A 87 16.01 15.75 -17.50
CA GLU A 87 16.48 16.69 -16.47
C GLU A 87 16.85 16.00 -15.15
N VAL A 88 16.14 14.93 -14.80
CA VAL A 88 16.36 14.17 -13.57
C VAL A 88 17.17 12.90 -13.76
N ASP A 89 17.74 12.69 -14.95
CA ASP A 89 18.51 11.50 -15.30
C ASP A 89 17.72 10.20 -15.07
N PHE A 90 16.48 10.17 -15.57
CA PHE A 90 15.59 9.01 -15.57
C PHE A 90 15.40 8.32 -14.21
N PHE A 91 15.19 7.01 -14.24
CA PHE A 91 15.00 6.19 -13.05
C PHE A 91 16.31 6.00 -12.29
N GLU A 92 16.20 5.98 -10.97
CA GLU A 92 17.33 5.74 -10.09
C GLU A 92 17.75 4.28 -10.12
N GLU A 93 19.00 4.02 -10.49
CA GLU A 93 19.56 2.67 -10.49
C GLU A 93 19.59 2.06 -9.09
N GLY A 94 19.21 0.79 -8.97
CA GLY A 94 19.18 0.07 -7.69
C GLY A 94 17.97 0.34 -6.80
N CYS A 95 17.00 1.16 -7.25
CA CYS A 95 15.75 1.42 -6.53
C CYS A 95 14.59 0.51 -7.00
N ILE A 96 14.84 -0.77 -7.20
CA ILE A 96 13.83 -1.72 -7.68
C ILE A 96 12.67 -1.84 -6.68
N GLY A 97 11.43 -1.59 -7.15
CA GLY A 97 10.19 -1.65 -6.35
C GLY A 97 9.81 -0.35 -5.62
N ALA A 98 10.61 0.72 -5.77
CA ALA A 98 10.27 2.08 -5.36
C ALA A 98 10.78 3.11 -6.40
N GLU A 99 11.12 2.65 -7.59
CA GLU A 99 11.66 3.44 -8.70
C GLU A 99 10.71 4.55 -9.14
N ASP A 100 9.41 4.27 -9.17
CA ASP A 100 8.36 5.24 -9.49
C ASP A 100 8.26 6.36 -8.46
N VAL A 101 8.32 6.01 -7.18
CA VAL A 101 8.25 7.00 -6.08
C VAL A 101 9.47 7.91 -6.06
N VAL A 102 10.66 7.34 -6.29
CA VAL A 102 11.91 8.11 -6.34
C VAL A 102 11.93 9.02 -7.56
N LEU A 103 11.48 8.54 -8.72
CA LEU A 103 11.37 9.35 -9.93
C LEU A 103 10.45 10.56 -9.71
N ASP A 104 9.27 10.32 -9.15
CA ASP A 104 8.31 11.39 -8.84
C ASP A 104 8.91 12.43 -7.88
N ALA A 105 9.66 11.99 -6.85
CA ALA A 105 10.35 12.89 -5.94
C ALA A 105 11.44 13.71 -6.65
N LYS A 106 12.20 13.10 -7.58
CA LYS A 106 13.21 13.81 -8.38
C LYS A 106 12.56 14.90 -9.24
N ILE A 107 11.42 14.59 -9.88
CA ILE A 107 10.67 15.54 -10.72
C ILE A 107 10.12 16.69 -9.88
N GLN A 108 9.56 16.39 -8.69
CA GLN A 108 9.05 17.43 -7.76
C GLN A 108 10.15 18.34 -7.22
N ARG A 109 11.37 17.83 -6.98
CA ARG A 109 12.53 18.63 -6.57
C ARG A 109 12.91 19.69 -7.63
N LYS A 110 12.57 19.44 -8.89
CA LYS A 110 12.77 20.41 -9.98
C LYS A 110 11.63 21.43 -10.12
N GLY A 111 10.66 21.37 -9.23
CA GLY A 111 9.53 22.30 -9.19
C GLY A 111 8.32 21.86 -10.03
N HIS A 112 8.39 20.71 -10.70
CA HIS A 112 7.27 20.20 -11.50
C HIS A 112 6.21 19.54 -10.63
N LYS A 113 4.96 19.65 -11.04
CA LYS A 113 3.80 19.13 -10.34
C LYS A 113 3.37 17.76 -10.87
N LEU A 114 2.87 16.92 -9.99
CA LEU A 114 2.33 15.61 -10.33
C LEU A 114 0.81 15.62 -10.14
N PHE A 115 0.12 14.99 -11.09
CA PHE A 115 -1.34 14.92 -11.07
C PHE A 115 -1.84 13.51 -11.36
N ILE A 116 -3.06 13.24 -10.95
CA ILE A 116 -3.86 12.10 -11.39
C ILE A 116 -5.05 12.59 -12.20
N ASP A 117 -5.28 11.99 -13.36
CA ASP A 117 -6.50 12.14 -14.14
C ASP A 117 -7.48 11.01 -13.76
N PRO A 118 -8.55 11.30 -13.03
CA PRO A 118 -9.50 10.28 -12.56
C PRO A 118 -10.22 9.57 -13.70
N SER A 119 -10.31 10.19 -14.87
CA SER A 119 -10.99 9.62 -16.05
C SER A 119 -10.14 8.56 -16.76
N ASN A 120 -8.85 8.55 -16.51
CA ASN A 120 -7.89 7.68 -17.19
C ASN A 120 -7.63 6.39 -16.40
N VAL A 121 -8.66 5.57 -16.29
CA VAL A 121 -8.62 4.28 -15.57
C VAL A 121 -7.92 3.22 -16.41
N MET A 122 -6.99 2.45 -15.79
CA MET A 122 -6.34 1.31 -16.43
C MET A 122 -6.68 0.00 -15.70
N PRO A 123 -7.13 -1.03 -16.42
CA PRO A 123 -7.27 -2.37 -15.88
C PRO A 123 -5.89 -2.93 -15.48
N HIS A 124 -5.78 -3.45 -14.25
CA HIS A 124 -4.55 -4.04 -13.75
C HIS A 124 -4.84 -5.27 -12.90
N ARG A 125 -4.51 -6.46 -13.42
CA ARG A 125 -4.72 -7.72 -12.73
C ARG A 125 -3.96 -7.77 -11.41
N ARG A 126 -4.64 -8.19 -10.35
CA ARG A 126 -4.05 -8.27 -9.02
C ARG A 126 -3.31 -9.60 -8.84
N ARG A 127 -2.20 -9.54 -8.11
CA ARG A 127 -1.43 -10.74 -7.77
C ARG A 127 -2.12 -11.47 -6.63
N VAL A 128 -2.82 -12.54 -6.95
CA VAL A 128 -3.54 -13.43 -6.03
C VAL A 128 -3.28 -14.88 -6.44
N PRO A 129 -3.53 -15.89 -5.59
CA PRO A 129 -4.00 -15.80 -4.20
C PRO A 129 -2.90 -15.40 -3.21
N PHE A 130 -3.07 -15.70 -1.92
CA PHE A 130 -2.34 -15.12 -0.80
C PHE A 130 -0.80 -15.06 -0.92
N LYS A 131 -0.12 -16.11 -1.41
CA LYS A 131 1.36 -16.12 -1.51
C LYS A 131 1.92 -15.02 -2.41
N PRO A 132 1.47 -14.86 -3.68
CA PRO A 132 1.91 -13.76 -4.54
C PRO A 132 1.56 -12.38 -3.97
N TYR A 133 0.38 -12.24 -3.39
CA TYR A 133 -0.08 -11.01 -2.75
C TYR A 133 0.84 -10.61 -1.58
N MET A 134 1.06 -11.52 -0.64
CA MET A 134 1.94 -11.27 0.51
C MET A 134 3.39 -11.04 0.08
N LYS A 135 3.89 -11.76 -0.94
CA LYS A 135 5.24 -11.52 -1.49
C LYS A 135 5.36 -10.10 -2.02
N GLN A 136 4.36 -9.61 -2.76
CA GLN A 136 4.32 -8.25 -3.28
C GLN A 136 4.32 -7.21 -2.13
N MET A 137 3.47 -7.41 -1.12
CA MET A 137 3.38 -6.49 0.02
C MET A 137 4.69 -6.47 0.84
N ARG A 138 5.31 -7.62 1.04
CA ARG A 138 6.61 -7.71 1.72
C ARG A 138 7.70 -6.97 0.95
N ASN A 139 7.74 -7.13 -0.36
CA ASN A 139 8.67 -6.41 -1.21
C ASN A 139 8.44 -4.90 -1.12
N TYR A 140 7.19 -4.44 -1.16
CA TYR A 140 6.87 -3.01 -1.01
C TYR A 140 7.34 -2.45 0.33
N GLY A 141 7.15 -3.18 1.44
CA GLY A 141 7.65 -2.75 2.74
C GLY A 141 9.17 -2.65 2.78
N TYR A 142 9.86 -3.65 2.24
CA TYR A 142 11.32 -3.68 2.20
C TYR A 142 11.88 -2.55 1.32
N THR A 143 11.46 -2.46 0.06
CA THR A 143 11.99 -1.50 -0.90
C THR A 143 11.68 -0.06 -0.52
N ARG A 144 10.49 0.18 0.05
CA ARG A 144 10.11 1.51 0.57
C ARG A 144 11.05 1.95 1.69
N MET A 145 11.38 1.08 2.64
CA MET A 145 12.29 1.42 3.74
C MET A 145 13.72 1.66 3.28
N VAL A 146 14.19 0.87 2.31
CA VAL A 146 15.51 1.08 1.69
C VAL A 146 15.54 2.43 0.95
N ALA A 147 14.51 2.72 0.16
CA ALA A 147 14.39 3.99 -0.55
C ALA A 147 14.29 5.18 0.41
N ASN A 148 13.49 5.10 1.49
CA ASN A 148 13.37 6.15 2.50
C ASN A 148 14.72 6.53 3.14
N LYS A 149 15.64 5.56 3.29
CA LYS A 149 16.96 5.83 3.84
C LYS A 149 17.81 6.69 2.90
N ARG A 150 17.72 6.45 1.59
CA ARG A 150 18.47 7.17 0.56
C ARG A 150 17.78 8.48 0.16
N TRP A 151 16.43 8.49 0.20
CA TRP A 151 15.56 9.59 -0.20
C TRP A 151 14.61 9.96 0.96
N PRO A 152 15.07 10.68 2.01
CA PRO A 152 14.27 10.95 3.21
C PRO A 152 12.96 11.69 2.94
N GLU A 153 12.87 12.49 1.87
CA GLU A 153 11.68 13.24 1.50
C GLU A 153 10.49 12.40 1.06
N ILE A 154 10.73 11.16 0.59
CA ILE A 154 9.63 10.24 0.28
C ILE A 154 9.12 9.50 1.51
N SER A 155 9.79 9.69 2.65
CA SER A 155 9.45 9.01 3.90
C SER A 155 8.16 9.57 4.49
N ARG A 156 7.30 8.67 4.96
CA ARG A 156 6.13 8.97 5.78
C ARG A 156 6.20 8.14 7.04
N TRP A 157 5.81 8.72 8.18
CA TRP A 157 5.77 7.99 9.45
C TRP A 157 4.94 6.69 9.36
N SER A 158 3.86 6.70 8.56
CA SER A 158 3.01 5.53 8.34
C SER A 158 3.75 4.34 7.72
N HIS A 159 4.74 4.58 6.83
CA HIS A 159 5.56 3.52 6.25
C HIS A 159 6.40 2.81 7.30
N THR A 160 6.90 3.56 8.28
CA THR A 160 7.71 3.03 9.38
C THR A 160 6.82 2.37 10.44
N ALA A 161 5.70 3.01 10.81
CA ALA A 161 4.78 2.53 11.83
C ALA A 161 4.20 1.15 11.53
N ILE A 162 3.95 0.85 10.25
CA ILE A 162 3.42 -0.47 9.84
C ILE A 162 4.41 -1.62 10.15
N GLY A 163 5.70 -1.32 10.36
CA GLY A 163 6.68 -2.29 10.82
C GLY A 163 6.39 -2.87 12.21
N PHE A 164 5.66 -2.15 13.04
CA PHE A 164 5.23 -2.61 14.35
C PHE A 164 3.97 -3.50 14.30
N PHE A 165 3.27 -3.55 13.17
CA PHE A 165 2.03 -4.33 13.05
C PHE A 165 2.23 -5.83 13.31
N PRO A 166 3.22 -6.55 12.71
CA PRO A 166 3.42 -7.96 12.98
C PRO A 166 3.67 -8.28 14.47
N PRO A 167 4.60 -7.63 15.17
CA PRO A 167 4.81 -7.91 16.60
C PRO A 167 3.58 -7.54 17.46
N LEU A 168 2.86 -6.46 17.15
CA LEU A 168 1.64 -6.10 17.86
C LEU A 168 0.51 -7.12 17.63
N ALA A 169 0.34 -7.61 16.41
CA ALA A 169 -0.65 -8.64 16.11
C ALA A 169 -0.35 -9.96 16.87
N VAL A 170 0.93 -10.36 16.94
CA VAL A 170 1.35 -11.53 17.73
C VAL A 170 1.10 -11.29 19.21
N LEU A 171 1.48 -10.13 19.74
CA LEU A 171 1.24 -9.76 21.14
C LEU A 171 -0.26 -9.75 21.47
N SER A 172 -1.09 -9.23 20.58
CA SER A 172 -2.55 -9.25 20.75
C SER A 172 -3.08 -10.68 20.82
N MET A 173 -2.62 -11.55 19.94
CA MET A 173 -3.02 -12.96 19.98
C MET A 173 -2.58 -13.66 21.27
N ILE A 174 -1.33 -13.46 21.69
CA ILE A 174 -0.81 -14.03 22.96
C ILE A 174 -1.60 -13.48 24.15
N GLY A 175 -1.87 -12.17 24.18
CA GLY A 175 -2.62 -11.55 25.28
C GLY A 175 -4.06 -12.04 25.38
N VAL A 176 -4.74 -12.23 24.23
CA VAL A 176 -6.08 -12.81 24.21
C VAL A 176 -6.04 -14.25 24.72
N ILE A 177 -5.12 -15.10 24.24
CA ILE A 177 -4.97 -16.48 24.69
C ILE A 177 -4.62 -16.53 26.18
N TYR A 178 -3.69 -15.72 26.65
CA TYR A 178 -3.32 -15.62 28.07
C TYR A 178 -4.53 -15.23 28.93
N GLY A 179 -5.25 -14.21 28.50
CA GLY A 179 -6.48 -13.81 29.17
C GLY A 179 -7.48 -14.96 29.27
N MET A 180 -7.76 -15.63 28.16
CA MET A 180 -8.70 -16.77 28.12
C MET A 180 -8.29 -17.93 29.04
N LEU A 181 -7.01 -18.27 29.10
CA LEU A 181 -6.51 -19.38 29.93
C LEU A 181 -6.41 -19.02 31.40
N SER A 182 -6.17 -17.76 31.75
CA SER A 182 -5.94 -17.31 33.13
C SER A 182 -7.19 -16.77 33.81
N GLY A 183 -8.27 -16.48 33.09
CA GLY A 183 -9.48 -15.85 33.61
C GLY A 183 -10.44 -16.77 34.35
N GLY A 184 -10.23 -18.08 34.32
CA GLY A 184 -11.12 -19.05 34.96
C GLY A 184 -12.46 -19.26 34.23
N ALA A 185 -13.25 -20.21 34.71
CA ALA A 185 -14.54 -20.61 34.11
C ALA A 185 -15.75 -19.76 34.57
N ALA A 186 -15.54 -18.55 35.11
CA ALA A 186 -16.64 -17.66 35.45
C ALA A 186 -17.30 -17.12 34.19
N ASP A 187 -18.53 -17.52 33.93
CA ASP A 187 -19.27 -17.26 32.68
C ASP A 187 -19.38 -15.77 32.32
N ASP A 188 -19.33 -14.86 33.28
CA ASP A 188 -19.44 -13.42 33.08
C ASP A 188 -18.09 -12.69 32.91
N TYR A 189 -16.96 -13.35 33.16
CA TYR A 189 -15.64 -12.72 33.16
C TYR A 189 -15.27 -12.08 31.82
N TRP A 190 -15.69 -12.69 30.72
CA TRP A 190 -15.34 -12.27 29.36
C TRP A 190 -16.34 -11.30 28.73
N LEU A 191 -17.60 -11.32 29.22
CA LEU A 191 -18.70 -10.56 28.63
C LEU A 191 -18.92 -9.21 29.31
N THR A 192 -18.40 -9.04 30.54
CA THR A 192 -18.59 -7.82 31.33
C THR A 192 -17.30 -7.03 31.44
N ILE A 193 -17.40 -5.70 31.44
CA ILE A 193 -16.31 -4.78 31.77
C ILE A 193 -16.33 -4.36 33.24
N GLU A 194 -17.29 -4.86 34.00
CA GLU A 194 -17.44 -4.63 35.45
C GLU A 194 -16.53 -5.54 36.27
N GLY A 195 -16.08 -5.09 37.43
CA GLY A 195 -15.22 -5.81 38.34
C GLY A 195 -13.74 -5.42 38.28
N GLU A 196 -12.87 -6.14 39.01
CA GLU A 196 -11.46 -5.81 39.12
C GLU A 196 -10.70 -6.05 37.79
N TRP A 197 -9.92 -5.08 37.39
CA TRP A 197 -9.07 -5.15 36.19
C TRP A 197 -7.75 -5.85 36.49
N THR A 198 -7.75 -7.16 36.42
CA THR A 198 -6.55 -7.98 36.51
C THR A 198 -5.75 -7.93 35.21
N LEU A 199 -4.47 -8.31 35.29
CA LEU A 199 -3.61 -8.33 34.07
C LEU A 199 -4.17 -9.22 32.94
N PRO A 200 -4.68 -10.45 33.20
CA PRO A 200 -5.33 -11.27 32.16
C PRO A 200 -6.53 -10.57 31.51
N ARG A 201 -7.36 -9.91 32.31
CA ARG A 201 -8.53 -9.18 31.83
C ARG A 201 -8.17 -7.97 30.99
N LEU A 202 -7.18 -7.19 31.41
CA LEU A 202 -6.63 -6.08 30.63
C LEU A 202 -6.04 -6.58 29.29
N ALA A 203 -5.32 -7.70 29.31
CA ALA A 203 -4.75 -8.29 28.10
C ALA A 203 -5.85 -8.73 27.13
N PHE A 204 -6.89 -9.43 27.63
CA PHE A 204 -8.00 -9.88 26.80
C PHE A 204 -8.80 -8.71 26.19
N HIS A 205 -9.34 -7.85 27.03
CA HIS A 205 -10.20 -6.75 26.57
C HIS A 205 -9.42 -5.66 25.83
N GLY A 206 -8.23 -5.29 26.33
CA GLY A 206 -7.41 -4.25 25.69
C GLY A 206 -6.87 -4.67 24.33
N LEU A 207 -6.18 -5.82 24.29
CA LEU A 207 -5.57 -6.29 23.04
C LEU A 207 -6.61 -6.89 22.08
N GLY A 208 -7.59 -7.64 22.60
CA GLY A 208 -8.69 -8.19 21.80
C GLY A 208 -9.60 -7.09 21.26
N GLY A 209 -10.00 -6.14 22.11
CA GLY A 209 -10.77 -4.96 21.71
C GLY A 209 -10.05 -4.12 20.65
N GLY A 210 -8.73 -3.94 20.80
CA GLY A 210 -7.90 -3.28 19.78
C GLY A 210 -7.92 -3.99 18.44
N MET A 211 -7.88 -5.33 18.42
CA MET A 211 -7.99 -6.11 17.18
C MET A 211 -9.38 -6.01 16.56
N LEU A 212 -10.43 -6.04 17.36
CA LEU A 212 -11.81 -5.86 16.87
C LEU A 212 -12.01 -4.46 16.29
N ALA A 213 -11.49 -3.42 16.95
CA ALA A 213 -11.52 -2.06 16.44
C ALA A 213 -10.75 -1.94 15.11
N TYR A 214 -9.60 -2.58 14.99
CA TYR A 214 -8.84 -2.66 13.73
C TYR A 214 -9.68 -3.28 12.61
N ILE A 215 -10.34 -4.42 12.85
CA ILE A 215 -11.21 -5.07 11.86
C ILE A 215 -12.39 -4.16 11.48
N GLY A 216 -13.01 -3.51 12.46
CA GLY A 216 -14.09 -2.55 12.23
C GLY A 216 -13.67 -1.37 11.36
N ILE A 217 -12.48 -0.80 11.60
CA ILE A 217 -11.90 0.26 10.76
C ILE A 217 -11.63 -0.24 9.34
N CYS A 218 -11.15 -1.48 9.17
CA CYS A 218 -10.97 -2.08 7.86
C CYS A 218 -12.28 -2.24 7.10
N TRP A 219 -13.35 -2.70 7.76
CA TRP A 219 -14.68 -2.80 7.17
C TRP A 219 -15.25 -1.43 6.77
N LEU A 220 -15.18 -0.47 7.69
CA LEU A 220 -15.62 0.89 7.39
C LEU A 220 -14.85 1.47 6.19
N GLY A 221 -13.51 1.33 6.20
CA GLY A 221 -12.67 1.77 5.08
C GLY A 221 -13.02 1.10 3.75
N ALA A 222 -13.34 -0.20 3.76
CA ALA A 222 -13.77 -0.92 2.57
C ALA A 222 -15.17 -0.49 2.11
N ALA A 223 -16.09 -0.26 3.05
CA ALA A 223 -17.46 0.16 2.74
C ALA A 223 -17.52 1.55 2.11
N ILE A 224 -16.69 2.50 2.58
CA ILE A 224 -16.62 3.86 2.03
C ILE A 224 -15.54 4.05 0.96
N GLY A 225 -14.74 3.01 0.69
CA GLY A 225 -13.68 3.02 -0.33
C GLY A 225 -14.22 3.25 -1.73
N THR A 226 -13.34 3.54 -2.66
CA THR A 226 -13.67 3.99 -4.03
C THR A 226 -13.55 2.90 -5.10
N SER A 227 -13.27 1.64 -4.73
CA SER A 227 -13.19 0.54 -5.70
C SER A 227 -14.53 0.31 -6.40
N PRO A 228 -14.54 0.11 -7.73
CA PRO A 228 -15.74 -0.26 -8.48
C PRO A 228 -16.23 -1.67 -8.12
N HIS A 229 -15.38 -2.53 -7.53
CA HIS A 229 -15.69 -3.91 -7.17
C HIS A 229 -16.29 -4.09 -5.78
N ARG A 230 -16.80 -3.02 -5.18
CA ARG A 230 -17.48 -3.12 -3.87
C ARG A 230 -18.78 -3.90 -4.00
N SER A 231 -18.85 -4.98 -3.27
CA SER A 231 -20.04 -5.80 -3.04
C SER A 231 -20.06 -6.25 -1.59
N PHE A 232 -21.15 -6.82 -1.12
CA PHE A 232 -21.20 -7.37 0.25
C PHE A 232 -20.05 -8.34 0.51
N GLY A 233 -19.79 -9.29 -0.40
CA GLY A 233 -18.74 -10.30 -0.23
C GLY A 233 -17.33 -9.71 -0.24
N THR A 234 -17.04 -8.79 -1.15
CA THR A 234 -15.71 -8.16 -1.24
C THR A 234 -15.42 -7.23 -0.06
N VAL A 235 -16.40 -6.47 0.41
CA VAL A 235 -16.29 -5.63 1.61
C VAL A 235 -16.15 -6.49 2.86
N PHE A 236 -16.90 -7.59 2.96
CA PHE A 236 -16.82 -8.52 4.10
C PHE A 236 -15.43 -9.14 4.24
N LEU A 237 -14.79 -9.52 3.13
CA LEU A 237 -13.44 -10.10 3.13
C LEU A 237 -12.29 -9.09 3.07
N ALA A 238 -12.56 -7.81 2.83
CA ALA A 238 -11.52 -6.78 2.76
C ALA A 238 -10.61 -6.73 4.00
N PRO A 239 -11.08 -6.86 5.26
CA PRO A 239 -10.21 -6.88 6.45
C PRO A 239 -9.14 -7.96 6.40
N LEU A 240 -9.45 -9.14 5.86
CA LEU A 240 -8.46 -10.21 5.69
C LEU A 240 -7.34 -9.76 4.75
N PHE A 241 -7.67 -9.16 3.62
CA PHE A 241 -6.66 -8.67 2.66
C PHE A 241 -5.85 -7.50 3.22
N VAL A 242 -6.49 -6.59 3.97
CA VAL A 242 -5.79 -5.50 4.67
C VAL A 242 -4.85 -6.06 5.74
N PHE A 243 -5.29 -7.03 6.53
CA PHE A 243 -4.46 -7.69 7.55
C PHE A 243 -3.24 -8.36 6.91
N LEU A 244 -3.44 -9.17 5.86
CA LEU A 244 -2.35 -9.84 5.15
C LEU A 244 -1.37 -8.85 4.53
N ALA A 245 -1.87 -7.72 4.02
CA ALA A 245 -1.03 -6.66 3.49
C ALA A 245 -0.16 -6.01 4.57
N HIS A 246 -0.77 -5.58 5.68
CA HIS A 246 -0.06 -4.96 6.80
C HIS A 246 0.95 -5.94 7.43
N TRP A 247 0.56 -7.21 7.60
CA TRP A 247 1.44 -8.26 8.09
C TRP A 247 2.67 -8.44 7.19
N ALA A 248 2.45 -8.63 5.90
CA ALA A 248 3.53 -8.87 4.95
C ALA A 248 4.41 -7.62 4.74
N TYR A 249 3.80 -6.44 4.61
CA TYR A 249 4.52 -5.17 4.50
C TYR A 249 5.39 -4.93 5.73
N GLY A 250 4.83 -5.11 6.93
CA GLY A 250 5.58 -4.97 8.19
C GLY A 250 6.77 -5.92 8.29
N GLN A 251 6.62 -7.17 7.83
CA GLN A 251 7.76 -8.10 7.73
C GLN A 251 8.86 -7.56 6.80
N GLY A 252 8.48 -6.92 5.69
CA GLY A 252 9.41 -6.26 4.77
C GLY A 252 10.16 -5.12 5.44
N VAL A 253 9.46 -4.26 6.18
CA VAL A 253 10.04 -3.17 6.97
C VAL A 253 11.04 -3.70 8.01
N ILE A 254 10.65 -4.71 8.79
CA ILE A 254 11.54 -5.32 9.81
C ILE A 254 12.79 -5.91 9.15
N LYS A 255 12.64 -6.58 8.00
CA LYS A 255 13.78 -7.09 7.25
C LYS A 255 14.72 -5.96 6.84
N ALA A 256 14.19 -4.88 6.26
CA ALA A 256 14.98 -3.72 5.86
C ALA A 256 15.73 -3.08 7.06
N TRP A 257 15.08 -2.89 8.21
CA TRP A 257 15.72 -2.36 9.41
C TRP A 257 16.90 -3.21 9.86
N ARG A 258 16.72 -4.54 9.89
CA ARG A 258 17.81 -5.47 10.27
C ARG A 258 19.00 -5.38 9.32
N GLU A 259 18.76 -5.28 8.02
CA GLU A 259 19.84 -5.17 7.02
C GLU A 259 20.52 -3.79 7.07
N ILE A 260 19.76 -2.71 7.17
CA ILE A 260 20.30 -1.35 7.31
C ILE A 260 21.18 -1.23 8.58
N SER A 261 20.72 -1.80 9.70
CA SER A 261 21.49 -1.79 10.96
C SER A 261 22.79 -2.56 10.84
N LYS A 262 22.80 -3.72 10.14
CA LYS A 262 24.01 -4.56 9.96
C LYS A 262 25.03 -3.93 9.02
N THR A 263 24.58 -3.19 8.02
CA THR A 263 25.43 -2.64 6.95
C THR A 263 25.87 -1.19 7.19
N GLY A 264 25.54 -0.61 8.36
CA GLY A 264 25.84 0.78 8.68
C GLY A 264 25.17 1.77 7.70
N GLY A 265 24.01 1.39 7.13
CA GLY A 265 23.26 2.22 6.19
C GLY A 265 23.57 1.97 4.71
N LYS A 266 24.44 1.02 4.39
CA LYS A 266 24.77 0.64 2.99
C LYS A 266 23.84 -0.43 2.41
N ALA A 267 22.79 -0.83 3.10
CA ALA A 267 21.82 -1.80 2.59
C ALA A 267 21.10 -1.26 1.36
N GLY A 268 20.97 -2.05 0.33
CA GLY A 268 20.13 -1.78 -0.82
C GLY A 268 20.80 -1.52 -2.16
N VAL A 269 22.12 -1.43 -2.23
CA VAL A 269 22.83 -1.41 -3.52
C VAL A 269 23.25 -2.85 -3.84
N GLY A 270 22.47 -3.53 -4.70
CA GLY A 270 22.91 -4.81 -5.28
C GLY A 270 22.18 -6.09 -4.86
N HIS A 271 21.13 -6.06 -4.03
CA HIS A 271 20.26 -7.24 -3.92
C HIS A 271 19.30 -7.29 -5.11
N GLN A 272 19.72 -8.04 -6.14
CA GLN A 272 18.84 -8.54 -7.18
C GLN A 272 17.64 -9.21 -6.50
N ILE A 273 16.44 -8.65 -6.70
CA ILE A 273 15.21 -9.41 -6.54
C ILE A 273 15.36 -10.58 -7.49
N ASP A 274 15.38 -11.80 -6.95
CA ASP A 274 15.48 -13.05 -7.70
C ASP A 274 14.63 -12.98 -8.98
N ASP A 275 15.29 -12.96 -10.11
CA ASP A 275 14.75 -12.71 -11.45
C ASP A 275 13.75 -13.79 -11.91
N ARG A 276 13.53 -14.81 -11.08
CA ARG A 276 12.58 -15.92 -11.33
C ARG A 276 11.10 -15.56 -11.24
N THR A 277 10.77 -14.28 -11.04
CA THR A 277 9.36 -13.83 -10.96
C THR A 277 8.94 -12.94 -12.13
N ARG A 278 9.77 -12.82 -13.17
CA ARG A 278 9.43 -12.10 -14.41
C ARG A 278 8.69 -12.95 -15.47
N THR A 279 8.38 -14.18 -15.19
CA THR A 279 7.56 -14.99 -16.10
C THR A 279 6.08 -14.81 -15.79
N VAL A 280 5.42 -14.06 -16.70
CA VAL A 280 4.01 -13.95 -17.09
C VAL A 280 3.09 -13.30 -16.07
#